data_ed0a3b510199d20fbcffbad6ea908d04
#
_entry.id   ed0a3b510199d20fbcffbad6ea908d04
#
_cell.length_a   1.000
_cell.length_b   1.000
_cell.length_c   1.000
_cell.angle_alpha   90.00
_cell.angle_beta   90.00
_cell.angle_gamma   90.00
#
_symmetry.space_group_name_H-M   'P 1'
#
loop_
_entity.id
_entity.type
_entity.pdbx_description
1 polymer ?
#
loop_
_entity_poly.entity_id
_entity_poly.type
_entity_poly.pdbx_seq_one_letter_code
_entity_poly.pdbx_strand_id
1 'polypeptide(L)'
;MSEIGRTRDFHNLRRTFIGGSDAQIIMGKDEAALLRLWREKRGEAEPQDLSGNLIVQLGVVTEELNRRWYEANTGQAIVDVQKRIRHPGLHWMAATLDGRVASSGEVFEAKFMLPWSFSEEAAAGKYMPQLQHNMWVIAARAAVLSVITGGGKWVEIRAHADPLYQHLIVTAERKFWRCVENAISFDLLTVEASHAAI
;
A
#
# COMPACT_ATOMS: atom_id res chain seq x y z
N MET A 1 -0.67 16.23 23.78
CA MET A 1 -1.65 16.01 22.69
C MET A 1 -2.34 14.69 23.01
N SER A 2 -3.68 14.69 23.02
CA SER A 2 -4.46 13.47 23.28
C SER A 2 -4.30 12.47 22.12
N GLU A 3 -4.48 11.18 22.42
CA GLU A 3 -4.40 10.09 21.43
C GLU A 3 -5.40 10.32 20.26
N ILE A 4 -6.57 10.86 20.56
CA ILE A 4 -7.60 11.28 19.60
C ILE A 4 -7.10 12.38 18.65
N GLY A 5 -6.31 13.33 19.14
CA GLY A 5 -5.71 14.38 18.29
C GLY A 5 -4.72 13.82 17.29
N ARG A 6 -3.85 12.89 17.70
CA ARG A 6 -2.86 12.23 16.85
C ARG A 6 -3.51 11.38 15.75
N THR A 7 -4.58 10.67 16.08
CA THR A 7 -5.32 9.87 15.10
C THR A 7 -5.98 10.76 14.04
N ARG A 8 -6.60 11.87 14.44
CA ARG A 8 -7.23 12.83 13.52
C ARG A 8 -6.23 13.49 12.58
N ASP A 9 -5.07 13.90 13.09
CA ASP A 9 -3.99 14.48 12.28
C ASP A 9 -3.43 13.47 11.27
N PHE A 10 -3.31 12.20 11.66
CA PHE A 10 -2.88 11.12 10.78
C PHE A 10 -3.89 10.88 9.66
N HIS A 11 -5.19 10.82 9.96
CA HIS A 11 -6.25 10.64 8.95
C HIS A 11 -6.31 11.83 7.97
N ASN A 12 -6.26 13.06 8.49
CA ASN A 12 -6.22 14.25 7.65
C ASN A 12 -5.03 14.24 6.69
N LEU A 13 -3.87 13.81 7.18
CA LEU A 13 -2.67 13.74 6.36
C LEU A 13 -2.78 12.67 5.27
N ARG A 14 -3.41 11.50 5.54
CA ARG A 14 -3.64 10.46 4.53
C ARG A 14 -4.55 10.88 3.39
N ARG A 15 -5.42 11.87 3.59
CA ARG A 15 -6.26 12.45 2.54
C ARG A 15 -5.46 13.23 1.49
N THR A 16 -4.23 13.66 1.80
CA THR A 16 -3.40 14.53 0.94
C THR A 16 -2.51 13.77 -0.02
N PHE A 17 -2.56 12.44 -0.06
CA PHE A 17 -1.73 11.63 -0.96
C PHE A 17 -2.32 10.23 -1.17
N ILE A 18 -1.84 9.56 -2.22
CA ILE A 18 -2.03 8.12 -2.46
C ILE A 18 -0.85 7.39 -1.85
N GLY A 19 -1.12 6.38 -1.01
CA GLY A 19 -0.11 5.49 -0.43
C GLY A 19 -0.12 4.11 -1.05
N GLY A 20 0.83 3.25 -0.67
CA GLY A 20 0.95 1.90 -1.24
C GLY A 20 -0.29 1.02 -1.04
N SER A 21 -0.98 1.12 0.11
CA SER A 21 -2.24 0.40 0.32
C SER A 21 -3.38 0.93 -0.56
N ASP A 22 -3.37 2.22 -0.88
CA ASP A 22 -4.35 2.81 -1.79
C ASP A 22 -4.12 2.33 -3.23
N ALA A 23 -2.85 2.12 -3.62
CA ALA A 23 -2.49 1.53 -4.91
C ALA A 23 -3.11 0.14 -5.12
N GLN A 24 -3.20 -0.70 -4.08
CA GLN A 24 -3.88 -1.99 -4.16
C GLN A 24 -5.37 -1.85 -4.48
N ILE A 25 -6.04 -0.85 -3.91
CA ILE A 25 -7.46 -0.57 -4.15
C ILE A 25 -7.65 -0.03 -5.57
N ILE A 26 -6.80 0.93 -5.99
CA ILE A 26 -6.89 1.57 -7.31
C ILE A 26 -6.62 0.57 -8.44
N MET A 27 -5.70 -0.36 -8.25
CA MET A 27 -5.38 -1.41 -9.22
C MET A 27 -6.27 -2.66 -9.08
N GLY A 28 -7.13 -2.69 -8.06
CA GLY A 28 -8.05 -3.79 -7.79
C GLY A 28 -9.30 -3.76 -8.68
N LYS A 29 -10.20 -4.72 -8.42
CA LYS A 29 -11.48 -4.86 -9.15
C LYS A 29 -12.69 -4.52 -8.27
N ASP A 30 -12.47 -4.08 -7.04
CA ASP A 30 -13.55 -3.76 -6.09
C ASP A 30 -13.95 -2.27 -6.25
N GLU A 31 -14.98 -2.05 -7.05
CA GLU A 31 -15.53 -0.71 -7.31
C GLU A 31 -16.05 -0.03 -6.04
N ALA A 32 -16.63 -0.81 -5.11
CA ALA A 32 -17.14 -0.26 -3.85
C ALA A 32 -15.98 0.23 -2.96
N ALA A 33 -14.87 -0.51 -2.91
CA ALA A 33 -13.67 -0.09 -2.20
C ALA A 33 -13.04 1.15 -2.86
N LEU A 34 -13.01 1.20 -4.20
CA LEU A 34 -12.49 2.34 -4.95
C LEU A 34 -13.32 3.62 -4.71
N LEU A 35 -14.66 3.53 -4.75
CA LEU A 35 -15.55 4.65 -4.47
C LEU A 35 -15.41 5.13 -3.02
N ARG A 36 -15.26 4.21 -2.06
CA ARG A 36 -15.02 4.55 -0.66
C ARG A 36 -13.70 5.31 -0.52
N LEU A 37 -12.62 4.80 -1.09
CA LEU A 37 -11.31 5.47 -1.08
C LEU A 37 -11.41 6.90 -1.65
N TRP A 38 -12.14 7.06 -2.75
CA TRP A 38 -12.35 8.37 -3.35
C TRP A 38 -13.06 9.34 -2.37
N ARG A 39 -14.13 8.89 -1.70
CA ARG A 39 -14.83 9.70 -0.68
C ARG A 39 -13.94 10.02 0.52
N GLU A 40 -13.13 9.05 0.97
CA GLU A 40 -12.18 9.26 2.07
C GLU A 40 -11.12 10.33 1.69
N LYS A 41 -10.56 10.27 0.48
CA LYS A 41 -9.57 11.27 0.01
C LYS A 41 -10.19 12.66 -0.09
N ARG A 42 -11.45 12.77 -0.44
CA ARG A 42 -12.18 14.04 -0.49
C ARG A 42 -12.65 14.54 0.89
N GLY A 43 -12.52 13.73 1.92
CA GLY A 43 -13.04 14.06 3.25
C GLY A 43 -14.56 13.95 3.37
N GLU A 44 -15.22 13.29 2.43
CA GLU A 44 -16.66 13.03 2.40
C GLU A 44 -17.05 11.76 3.17
N ALA A 45 -16.07 10.94 3.53
CA ALA A 45 -16.22 9.79 4.41
C ALA A 45 -15.04 9.69 5.38
N GLU A 46 -15.31 9.18 6.57
CA GLU A 46 -14.25 8.80 7.49
C GLU A 46 -13.64 7.45 7.07
N PRO A 47 -12.34 7.23 7.34
CA PRO A 47 -11.72 5.94 7.12
C PRO A 47 -12.45 4.84 7.87
N GLN A 48 -12.50 3.66 7.27
CA GLN A 48 -13.14 2.51 7.89
C GLN A 48 -12.46 2.18 9.23
N ASP A 49 -13.27 2.06 10.30
CA ASP A 49 -12.79 1.55 11.58
C ASP A 49 -12.57 0.03 11.47
N LEU A 50 -11.31 -0.38 11.52
CA LEU A 50 -10.87 -1.77 11.47
C LEU A 50 -10.41 -2.27 12.85
N SER A 51 -10.65 -1.54 13.91
CA SER A 51 -10.25 -1.93 15.28
C SER A 51 -10.89 -3.24 15.74
N GLY A 52 -12.12 -3.51 15.30
CA GLY A 52 -12.82 -4.76 15.55
C GLY A 52 -12.45 -5.92 14.59
N ASN A 53 -11.58 -5.72 13.62
CA ASN A 53 -11.17 -6.79 12.70
C ASN A 53 -9.89 -7.48 13.20
N LEU A 54 -10.06 -8.68 13.77
CA LEU A 54 -8.95 -9.43 14.37
C LEU A 54 -7.80 -9.69 13.38
N ILE A 55 -8.09 -9.94 12.10
CA ILE A 55 -7.06 -10.21 11.10
C ILE A 55 -6.19 -8.97 10.85
N VAL A 56 -6.82 -7.80 10.80
CA VAL A 56 -6.10 -6.53 10.69
C VAL A 56 -5.26 -6.27 11.94
N GLN A 57 -5.83 -6.53 13.14
CA GLN A 57 -5.10 -6.36 14.39
C GLN A 57 -3.91 -7.33 14.49
N LEU A 58 -4.06 -8.58 14.05
CA LEU A 58 -2.94 -9.52 13.92
C LEU A 58 -1.86 -9.00 12.97
N GLY A 59 -2.25 -8.41 11.85
CA GLY A 59 -1.31 -7.76 10.94
C GLY A 59 -0.49 -6.67 11.64
N VAL A 60 -1.16 -5.79 12.39
CA VAL A 60 -0.49 -4.69 13.11
C VAL A 60 0.46 -5.20 14.18
N VAL A 61 0.02 -6.12 15.05
CA VAL A 61 0.85 -6.59 16.18
C VAL A 61 2.00 -7.50 15.73
N THR A 62 1.86 -8.18 14.60
CA THR A 62 2.90 -9.06 14.05
C THR A 62 3.93 -8.34 13.19
N GLU A 63 3.75 -7.07 12.83
CA GLU A 63 4.68 -6.33 11.98
C GLU A 63 6.07 -6.23 12.60
N GLU A 64 6.19 -5.85 13.89
CA GLU A 64 7.47 -5.81 14.60
C GLU A 64 8.10 -7.20 14.73
N LEU A 65 7.30 -8.22 15.03
CA LEU A 65 7.77 -9.59 15.08
C LEU A 65 8.32 -10.04 13.72
N ASN A 66 7.61 -9.73 12.65
CA ASN A 66 8.00 -10.07 11.29
C ASN A 66 9.34 -9.43 10.91
N ARG A 67 9.53 -8.15 11.21
CA ARG A 67 10.79 -7.45 11.00
C ARG A 67 11.94 -8.10 11.75
N ARG A 68 11.78 -8.32 13.05
CA ARG A 68 12.81 -8.98 13.88
C ARG A 68 13.13 -10.39 13.41
N TRP A 69 12.10 -11.11 12.97
CA TRP A 69 12.26 -12.47 12.43
C TRP A 69 13.08 -12.46 11.13
N TYR A 70 12.76 -11.51 10.24
CA TYR A 70 13.53 -11.31 9.02
C TYR A 70 15.00 -11.00 9.33
N GLU A 71 15.28 -10.03 10.21
CA GLU A 71 16.62 -9.65 10.60
C GLU A 71 17.41 -10.84 11.20
N ALA A 72 16.78 -11.61 12.07
CA ALA A 72 17.41 -12.76 12.72
C ALA A 72 17.74 -13.90 11.75
N ASN A 73 16.89 -14.12 10.72
CA ASN A 73 17.07 -15.24 9.79
C ASN A 73 17.93 -14.89 8.57
N THR A 74 18.02 -13.61 8.21
CA THR A 74 18.79 -13.17 7.04
C THR A 74 20.08 -12.44 7.38
N GLY A 75 20.24 -11.99 8.61
CA GLY A 75 21.34 -11.12 9.01
C GLY A 75 21.26 -9.70 8.43
N GLN A 76 20.15 -9.34 7.76
CA GLN A 76 19.96 -8.05 7.12
C GLN A 76 19.23 -7.10 8.08
N ALA A 77 19.84 -5.97 8.43
CA ALA A 77 19.20 -4.97 9.28
C ALA A 77 18.13 -4.18 8.51
N ILE A 78 17.02 -3.87 9.18
CA ILE A 78 15.95 -3.03 8.66
C ILE A 78 16.04 -1.63 9.27
N VAL A 79 16.05 -0.63 8.42
CA VAL A 79 16.09 0.80 8.78
C VAL A 79 14.86 1.53 8.23
N ASP A 80 14.74 2.81 8.51
CA ASP A 80 13.63 3.65 8.03
C ASP A 80 12.23 3.09 8.38
N VAL A 81 12.10 2.45 9.55
CA VAL A 81 10.84 1.84 10.03
C VAL A 81 9.76 2.90 10.18
N GLN A 82 8.58 2.64 9.61
CA GLN A 82 7.41 3.54 9.61
C GLN A 82 7.71 4.94 9.04
N LYS A 83 8.77 5.04 8.22
CA LYS A 83 9.15 6.30 7.61
C LYS A 83 8.25 6.63 6.44
N ARG A 84 7.68 7.83 6.48
CA ARG A 84 6.94 8.38 5.35
C ARG A 84 7.85 9.15 4.41
N ILE A 85 7.75 8.85 3.13
CA ILE A 85 8.52 9.49 2.05
C ILE A 85 7.54 9.95 0.99
N ARG A 86 7.63 11.21 0.56
CA ARG A 86 6.87 11.73 -0.59
C ARG A 86 7.71 11.59 -1.86
N HIS A 87 7.04 11.28 -2.96
CA HIS A 87 7.68 11.28 -4.26
C HIS A 87 8.12 12.72 -4.64
N PRO A 88 9.36 12.92 -5.09
CA PRO A 88 9.89 14.28 -5.30
C PRO A 88 9.18 15.08 -6.39
N GLY A 89 8.62 14.43 -7.40
CA GLY A 89 7.93 15.09 -8.53
C GLY A 89 6.42 14.92 -8.55
N LEU A 90 5.84 14.01 -7.72
CA LEU A 90 4.40 13.75 -7.68
C LEU A 90 3.90 13.99 -6.25
N HIS A 91 3.48 15.23 -5.97
CA HIS A 91 3.12 15.67 -4.61
C HIS A 91 1.97 14.88 -3.97
N TRP A 92 1.13 14.27 -4.80
CA TRP A 92 0.02 13.42 -4.38
C TRP A 92 0.41 11.95 -4.13
N MET A 93 1.69 11.60 -4.25
CA MET A 93 2.18 10.22 -4.13
C MET A 93 3.17 10.10 -2.95
N ALA A 94 2.94 9.16 -2.04
CA ALA A 94 3.82 8.93 -0.90
C ALA A 94 3.82 7.47 -0.47
N ALA A 95 4.89 7.00 0.14
CA ALA A 95 4.99 5.70 0.78
C ALA A 95 5.19 5.85 2.28
N THR A 96 4.52 5.03 3.08
CA THR A 96 4.91 4.77 4.46
C THR A 96 5.47 3.36 4.48
N LEU A 97 6.76 3.23 4.76
CA LEU A 97 7.47 1.96 4.66
C LEU A 97 7.38 1.21 6.00
N ASP A 98 7.14 -0.10 5.96
CA ASP A 98 7.37 -0.95 7.13
C ASP A 98 8.87 -1.03 7.45
N GLY A 99 9.70 -0.79 6.44
CA GLY A 99 11.13 -0.61 6.57
C GLY A 99 11.86 -0.60 5.23
N ARG A 100 13.18 -0.57 5.33
CA ARG A 100 14.09 -0.68 4.19
C ARG A 100 15.30 -1.53 4.58
N VAL A 101 15.71 -2.46 3.73
CA VAL A 101 16.91 -3.27 3.96
C VAL A 101 18.14 -2.36 3.90
N ALA A 102 18.89 -2.29 4.99
CA ALA A 102 19.99 -1.32 5.14
C ALA A 102 21.11 -1.51 4.11
N SER A 103 21.43 -2.75 3.77
CA SER A 103 22.56 -3.09 2.86
C SER A 103 22.23 -2.82 1.40
N SER A 104 20.98 -3.07 0.96
CA SER A 104 20.57 -3.03 -0.45
C SER A 104 19.68 -1.83 -0.80
N GLY A 105 19.05 -1.21 0.20
CA GLY A 105 18.06 -0.15 -0.01
C GLY A 105 16.70 -0.65 -0.50
N GLU A 106 16.47 -1.96 -0.54
CA GLU A 106 15.20 -2.56 -0.94
C GLU A 106 14.07 -2.18 0.02
N VAL A 107 12.86 -2.01 -0.51
CA VAL A 107 11.65 -1.86 0.32
C VAL A 107 11.45 -3.13 1.12
N PHE A 108 11.23 -3.02 2.42
CA PHE A 108 10.77 -4.10 3.27
C PHE A 108 9.29 -3.91 3.56
N GLU A 109 8.49 -4.93 3.30
CA GLU A 109 7.05 -4.94 3.54
C GLU A 109 6.67 -6.17 4.34
N ALA A 110 6.07 -5.99 5.52
CA ALA A 110 5.66 -7.04 6.44
C ALA A 110 4.18 -7.36 6.28
N LYS A 111 3.83 -8.63 6.16
CA LYS A 111 2.42 -9.05 6.05
C LYS A 111 2.13 -10.26 6.95
N PHE A 112 0.89 -10.27 7.45
CA PHE A 112 0.27 -11.45 8.07
C PHE A 112 -0.78 -12.01 7.12
N MET A 113 -0.78 -13.32 6.90
CA MET A 113 -1.78 -14.01 6.09
C MET A 113 -2.29 -15.27 6.80
N LEU A 114 -3.57 -15.57 6.60
CA LEU A 114 -4.13 -16.82 7.10
C LEU A 114 -3.62 -18.01 6.25
N PRO A 115 -3.35 -19.18 6.87
CA PRO A 115 -2.73 -20.31 6.17
C PRO A 115 -3.48 -20.76 4.92
N TRP A 116 -4.80 -20.76 4.98
CA TRP A 116 -5.67 -21.22 3.88
C TRP A 116 -5.80 -20.23 2.73
N SER A 117 -5.41 -18.97 2.94
CA SER A 117 -5.39 -17.92 1.90
C SER A 117 -3.99 -17.63 1.37
N PHE A 118 -2.99 -18.38 1.81
CA PHE A 118 -1.60 -18.18 1.47
C PHE A 118 -1.13 -19.16 0.39
N SER A 119 -0.65 -18.61 -0.71
CA SER A 119 0.40 -19.17 -1.56
C SER A 119 1.36 -18.02 -1.91
N GLU A 120 2.55 -18.34 -2.37
CA GLU A 120 3.53 -17.31 -2.74
C GLU A 120 3.00 -16.46 -3.90
N GLU A 121 2.36 -17.08 -4.89
CA GLU A 121 1.75 -16.40 -6.04
C GLU A 121 0.58 -15.52 -5.59
N ALA A 122 -0.29 -16.01 -4.70
CA ALA A 122 -1.41 -15.23 -4.18
C ALA A 122 -0.93 -14.04 -3.37
N ALA A 123 0.10 -14.21 -2.53
CA ALA A 123 0.70 -13.13 -1.76
C ALA A 123 1.37 -12.10 -2.69
N ALA A 124 2.22 -12.56 -3.62
CA ALA A 124 2.87 -11.71 -4.60
C ALA A 124 1.85 -10.92 -5.42
N GLY A 125 0.85 -11.58 -6.00
CA GLY A 125 -0.18 -10.92 -6.82
C GLY A 125 -1.00 -9.90 -6.03
N LYS A 126 -1.38 -10.23 -4.79
CA LYS A 126 -2.16 -9.34 -3.92
C LYS A 126 -1.42 -8.05 -3.56
N TYR A 127 -0.13 -8.16 -3.24
CA TYR A 127 0.65 -7.03 -2.73
C TYR A 127 1.50 -6.34 -3.80
N MET A 128 1.55 -6.87 -5.03
CA MET A 128 2.36 -6.30 -6.12
C MET A 128 2.08 -4.80 -6.35
N PRO A 129 0.82 -4.31 -6.40
CA PRO A 129 0.57 -2.88 -6.57
C PRO A 129 1.23 -2.03 -5.48
N GLN A 130 1.13 -2.45 -4.21
CA GLN A 130 1.75 -1.76 -3.08
C GLN A 130 3.28 -1.77 -3.18
N LEU A 131 3.88 -2.91 -3.49
CA LEU A 131 5.33 -3.04 -3.61
C LEU A 131 5.88 -2.16 -4.73
N GLN A 132 5.25 -2.19 -5.91
CA GLN A 132 5.67 -1.38 -7.06
C GLN A 132 5.48 0.12 -6.82
N HIS A 133 4.37 0.52 -6.17
CA HIS A 133 4.16 1.90 -5.73
C HIS A 133 5.27 2.36 -4.78
N ASN A 134 5.54 1.58 -3.72
CA ASN A 134 6.56 1.93 -2.73
C ASN A 134 7.95 2.02 -3.37
N MET A 135 8.30 1.05 -4.24
CA MET A 135 9.56 1.09 -5.00
C MET A 135 9.66 2.31 -5.89
N TRP A 136 8.59 2.69 -6.58
CA TRP A 136 8.55 3.90 -7.40
C TRP A 136 8.80 5.16 -6.59
N VAL A 137 8.10 5.31 -5.46
CA VAL A 137 8.21 6.50 -4.60
C VAL A 137 9.63 6.73 -4.10
N ILE A 138 10.35 5.66 -3.73
CA ILE A 138 11.70 5.78 -3.16
C ILE A 138 12.82 5.45 -4.17
N ALA A 139 12.48 5.24 -5.43
CA ALA A 139 13.41 4.81 -6.50
C ALA A 139 14.18 3.52 -6.15
N ALA A 140 13.56 2.57 -5.43
CA ALA A 140 14.16 1.28 -5.13
C ALA A 140 14.02 0.32 -6.31
N ARG A 141 15.02 -0.56 -6.48
CA ARG A 141 15.07 -1.54 -7.58
C ARG A 141 14.39 -2.86 -7.25
N ALA A 142 14.18 -3.13 -5.96
CA ALA A 142 13.53 -4.34 -5.49
C ALA A 142 12.81 -4.10 -4.15
N ALA A 143 11.94 -5.03 -3.81
CA ALA A 143 11.24 -5.10 -2.53
C ALA A 143 11.25 -6.52 -1.99
N VAL A 144 11.28 -6.64 -0.68
CA VAL A 144 11.12 -7.87 0.07
C VAL A 144 9.74 -7.86 0.71
N LEU A 145 8.90 -8.81 0.34
CA LEU A 145 7.63 -9.10 1.01
C LEU A 145 7.86 -10.22 2.01
N SER A 146 7.86 -9.90 3.28
CA SER A 146 8.03 -10.82 4.39
C SER A 146 6.67 -11.21 4.97
N VAL A 147 6.31 -12.48 4.85
CA VAL A 147 4.97 -12.98 5.23
C VAL A 147 5.07 -13.96 6.38
N ILE A 148 4.40 -13.65 7.50
CA ILE A 148 4.12 -14.61 8.56
C ILE A 148 2.71 -15.15 8.34
N THR A 149 2.54 -16.46 8.33
CA THR A 149 1.21 -17.09 8.28
C THR A 149 0.73 -17.47 9.67
N GLY A 150 -0.59 -17.50 9.87
CA GLY A 150 -1.20 -17.94 11.13
C GLY A 150 -0.89 -19.41 11.51
N GLY A 151 -0.29 -20.19 10.62
CA GLY A 151 0.22 -21.54 10.90
C GLY A 151 1.68 -21.58 11.37
N GLY A 152 2.30 -20.44 11.66
CA GLY A 152 3.70 -20.36 12.11
C GLY A 152 4.73 -20.54 10.99
N LYS A 153 4.33 -20.47 9.72
CA LYS A 153 5.25 -20.44 8.57
C LYS A 153 5.65 -19.00 8.26
N TRP A 154 6.93 -18.80 8.03
CA TRP A 154 7.47 -17.55 7.51
C TRP A 154 8.01 -17.75 6.10
N VAL A 155 7.77 -16.79 5.21
CA VAL A 155 8.21 -16.81 3.80
C VAL A 155 8.69 -15.43 3.40
N GLU A 156 9.79 -15.39 2.67
CA GLU A 156 10.32 -14.21 1.99
C GLU A 156 10.04 -14.31 0.48
N ILE A 157 9.43 -13.28 -0.08
CA ILE A 157 9.17 -13.16 -1.52
C ILE A 157 9.86 -11.88 -2.00
N ARG A 158 10.74 -11.98 -2.99
CA ARG A 158 11.40 -10.82 -3.58
C ARG A 158 10.72 -10.42 -4.87
N ALA A 159 10.41 -9.12 -5.00
CA ALA A 159 9.87 -8.52 -6.20
C ALA A 159 10.86 -7.48 -6.75
N HIS A 160 11.04 -7.46 -8.06
CA HIS A 160 11.82 -6.43 -8.73
C HIS A 160 10.94 -5.32 -9.25
N ALA A 161 11.49 -4.11 -9.35
CA ALA A 161 10.83 -2.99 -10.00
C ALA A 161 10.54 -3.35 -11.47
N ASP A 162 9.28 -3.24 -11.86
CA ASP A 162 8.82 -3.44 -13.22
C ASP A 162 8.38 -2.09 -13.80
N PRO A 163 9.19 -1.49 -14.71
CA PRO A 163 8.90 -0.17 -15.24
C PRO A 163 7.55 -0.09 -15.97
N LEU A 164 7.13 -1.17 -16.65
CA LEU A 164 5.85 -1.19 -17.34
C LEU A 164 4.69 -1.20 -16.36
N TYR A 165 4.76 -2.07 -15.35
CA TYR A 165 3.74 -2.14 -14.30
C TYR A 165 3.69 -0.85 -13.48
N GLN A 166 4.85 -0.26 -13.15
CA GLN A 166 4.93 1.03 -12.47
C GLN A 166 4.30 2.15 -13.31
N HIS A 167 4.50 2.15 -14.62
CA HIS A 167 3.83 3.12 -15.51
C HIS A 167 2.31 2.98 -15.47
N LEU A 168 1.79 1.75 -15.47
CA LEU A 168 0.35 1.49 -15.33
C LEU A 168 -0.18 2.00 -13.98
N ILE A 169 0.50 1.72 -12.87
CA ILE A 169 0.14 2.21 -11.54
C ILE A 169 0.08 3.75 -11.53
N VAL A 170 1.16 4.41 -11.93
CA VAL A 170 1.23 5.89 -11.92
C VAL A 170 0.14 6.50 -12.79
N THR A 171 -0.18 5.87 -13.91
CA THR A 171 -1.26 6.32 -14.80
C THR A 171 -2.64 6.19 -14.14
N ALA A 172 -2.92 5.03 -13.51
CA ALA A 172 -4.17 4.80 -12.80
C ALA A 172 -4.33 5.73 -11.58
N GLU A 173 -3.28 5.87 -10.79
CA GLU A 173 -3.25 6.76 -9.63
C GLU A 173 -3.42 8.23 -10.01
N ARG A 174 -2.78 8.68 -11.09
CA ARG A 174 -2.96 10.04 -11.62
C ARG A 174 -4.40 10.28 -12.07
N LYS A 175 -5.02 9.31 -12.74
CA LYS A 175 -6.43 9.39 -13.13
C LYS A 175 -7.32 9.48 -11.89
N PHE A 176 -7.11 8.61 -10.91
CA PHE A 176 -7.83 8.63 -9.65
C PHE A 176 -7.67 9.96 -8.91
N TRP A 177 -6.44 10.48 -8.79
CA TRP A 177 -6.18 11.74 -8.10
C TRP A 177 -6.85 12.94 -8.76
N ARG A 178 -6.87 12.98 -10.09
CA ARG A 178 -7.63 14.01 -10.83
C ARG A 178 -9.13 13.97 -10.49
N CYS A 179 -9.71 12.80 -10.29
CA CYS A 179 -11.11 12.68 -9.84
C CYS A 179 -11.31 13.20 -8.42
N VAL A 180 -10.33 12.99 -7.55
CA VAL A 180 -10.34 13.55 -6.19
C VAL A 180 -10.30 15.08 -6.23
N GLU A 181 -9.39 15.68 -7.00
CA GLU A 181 -9.21 17.13 -7.10
C GLU A 181 -10.41 17.83 -7.75
N ASN A 182 -10.99 17.25 -8.80
CA ASN A 182 -12.05 17.89 -9.59
C ASN A 182 -13.46 17.55 -9.14
N ALA A 183 -13.64 16.79 -8.08
CA ALA A 183 -14.96 16.33 -7.61
C ALA A 183 -15.76 15.50 -8.64
N ILE A 184 -15.06 14.86 -9.57
CA ILE A 184 -15.69 14.05 -10.61
C ILE A 184 -15.85 12.62 -10.08
N SER A 185 -17.10 12.11 -10.08
CA SER A 185 -17.34 10.71 -9.71
C SER A 185 -16.66 9.78 -10.73
N PHE A 186 -16.08 8.68 -10.24
CA PHE A 186 -15.38 7.70 -11.08
C PHE A 186 -16.33 7.03 -12.11
N ASP A 187 -17.62 6.96 -11.80
CA ASP A 187 -18.66 6.40 -12.69
C ASP A 187 -18.77 7.13 -14.02
N LEU A 188 -18.50 8.45 -14.05
CA LEU A 188 -18.51 9.24 -15.27
C LEU A 188 -17.33 8.95 -16.21
N LEU A 189 -16.20 8.46 -15.66
CA LEU A 189 -15.01 8.14 -16.46
C LEU A 189 -15.07 6.76 -17.13
N THR A 190 -15.84 5.83 -16.59
CA THR A 190 -16.07 4.52 -17.21
C THR A 190 -17.04 4.62 -18.39
N VAL A 191 -18.00 5.54 -18.33
CA VAL A 191 -18.96 5.81 -19.42
C VAL A 191 -18.28 6.45 -20.62
N GLU A 192 -17.36 7.42 -20.42
CA GLU A 192 -16.64 8.06 -21.54
C GLU A 192 -15.68 7.09 -22.27
N ALA A 193 -15.02 6.17 -21.52
CA ALA A 193 -14.17 5.16 -22.15
C ALA A 193 -14.96 4.16 -23.01
N SER A 194 -16.23 3.90 -22.67
CA SER A 194 -17.13 3.02 -23.46
C SER A 194 -17.68 3.70 -24.71
N HIS A 195 -17.76 5.03 -24.75
CA HIS A 195 -18.24 5.80 -25.91
C HIS A 195 -17.13 6.19 -26.90
N ALA A 196 -15.86 6.12 -26.50
CA ALA A 196 -14.71 6.41 -27.37
C ALA A 196 -14.20 5.17 -28.13
N ALA A 197 -14.82 4.00 -27.92
CA ALA A 197 -14.45 2.71 -28.53
C ALA A 197 -15.49 2.21 -29.58
N ILE A 198 -16.33 3.12 -30.14
CA ILE A 198 -17.24 2.83 -31.26
C ILE A 198 -16.84 3.65 -32.48
#